data_55663c98e02bb46dfa3bdfdb38622d8a
#
_entry.id   55663c98e02bb46dfa3bdfdb38622d8a
#
_cell.length_a   1.000
_cell.length_b   1.000
_cell.length_c   1.000
_cell.angle_alpha   90.00
_cell.angle_beta   90.00
_cell.angle_gamma   90.00
#
_symmetry.space_group_name_H-M   'P 1'
#
loop_
_entity.id
_entity.type
_entity.pdbx_description
1 polymer ?
#
loop_
_entity_poly.entity_id
_entity_poly.type
_entity_poly.pdbx_seq_one_letter_code
_entity_poly.pdbx_strand_id
1 'polypeptide(L)'
;MPSSMAEYLRADMECEGLLECFHGLKDLDRQVFQLLVDADERLTVDQIADRVERERSTAYRSVQRLLQAGLVQKEQVNYEQGGYYHVYRPVSADEVTDDMQRMLNDWYAKMGQLI
;
A
#
# COMPACT_ATOMS: atom_id res chain seq x y z
N MET A 1 18.49 8.69 -5.46
CA MET A 1 17.48 7.64 -5.64
C MET A 1 17.89 6.72 -6.78
N PRO A 2 17.79 5.38 -6.61
CA PRO A 2 18.17 4.49 -7.71
C PRO A 2 17.34 4.77 -8.97
N SER A 3 17.98 4.72 -10.11
CA SER A 3 17.35 5.04 -11.39
C SER A 3 16.87 3.80 -12.15
N SER A 4 17.18 2.60 -11.65
CA SER A 4 16.82 1.36 -12.33
C SER A 4 16.49 0.26 -11.32
N MET A 5 15.74 -0.72 -11.78
CA MET A 5 15.42 -1.90 -11.00
C MET A 5 16.68 -2.68 -10.59
N ALA A 6 17.68 -2.74 -11.48
CA ALA A 6 18.95 -3.41 -11.19
C ALA A 6 19.69 -2.76 -10.03
N GLU A 7 19.65 -1.43 -9.92
CA GLU A 7 20.23 -0.72 -8.79
C GLU A 7 19.52 -1.04 -7.50
N TYR A 8 18.18 -1.07 -7.55
CA TYR A 8 17.37 -1.46 -6.39
C TYR A 8 17.76 -2.86 -5.89
N LEU A 9 17.84 -3.81 -6.78
CA LEU A 9 18.17 -5.19 -6.41
C LEU A 9 19.60 -5.33 -5.88
N ARG A 10 20.56 -4.59 -6.46
CA ARG A 10 21.97 -4.64 -6.05
C ARG A 10 22.24 -3.93 -4.74
N ALA A 11 21.48 -2.90 -4.46
CA ALA A 11 21.66 -2.12 -3.24
C ALA A 11 21.12 -2.84 -2.00
N ASP A 12 20.66 -4.08 -2.13
CA ASP A 12 20.10 -4.86 -1.02
C ASP A 12 18.97 -4.07 -0.36
N MET A 13 18.04 -3.58 -1.17
CA MET A 13 17.01 -2.67 -0.75
C MET A 13 16.03 -3.29 0.22
N GLU A 14 15.59 -2.47 1.15
CA GLU A 14 14.49 -2.81 2.03
C GLU A 14 13.17 -2.91 1.24
N CYS A 15 12.21 -3.61 1.83
CA CYS A 15 10.89 -3.82 1.22
C CYS A 15 10.21 -2.50 0.83
N GLU A 16 10.40 -1.45 1.61
CA GLU A 16 9.83 -0.12 1.33
C GLU A 16 10.28 0.42 -0.02
N GLY A 17 11.56 0.26 -0.35
CA GLY A 17 12.07 0.72 -1.63
C GLY A 17 11.45 0.01 -2.80
N LEU A 18 11.23 -1.30 -2.68
CA LEU A 18 10.55 -2.08 -3.71
C LEU A 18 9.08 -1.63 -3.88
N LEU A 19 8.40 -1.37 -2.77
CA LEU A 19 7.02 -0.88 -2.82
C LEU A 19 6.93 0.45 -3.54
N GLU A 20 7.83 1.38 -3.27
CA GLU A 20 7.89 2.65 -3.99
C GLU A 20 8.10 2.45 -5.48
N CYS A 21 9.01 1.57 -5.85
CA CYS A 21 9.34 1.31 -7.25
C CYS A 21 8.14 0.73 -8.01
N PHE A 22 7.46 -0.25 -7.43
CA PHE A 22 6.37 -0.96 -8.11
C PHE A 22 5.01 -0.26 -7.99
N HIS A 23 4.77 0.47 -6.91
CA HIS A 23 3.44 1.01 -6.60
C HIS A 23 3.40 2.54 -6.57
N GLY A 24 4.54 3.22 -6.67
CA GLY A 24 4.59 4.69 -6.64
C GLY A 24 4.17 5.28 -5.31
N LEU A 25 4.46 4.59 -4.21
CA LEU A 25 4.05 5.01 -2.89
C LEU A 25 4.93 6.13 -2.34
N LYS A 26 4.33 6.98 -1.53
CA LYS A 26 4.99 8.08 -0.82
C LYS A 26 5.34 7.67 0.61
N ASP A 27 6.17 8.48 1.28
CA ASP A 27 6.56 8.22 2.68
C ASP A 27 5.35 8.08 3.61
N LEU A 28 4.36 8.96 3.46
CA LEU A 28 3.15 8.87 4.26
C LEU A 28 2.41 7.56 4.01
N ASP A 29 2.38 7.11 2.76
CA ASP A 29 1.70 5.86 2.40
C ASP A 29 2.33 4.66 3.12
N ARG A 30 3.65 4.66 3.23
CA ARG A 30 4.36 3.61 3.97
C ARG A 30 4.05 3.68 5.46
N GLN A 31 3.98 4.88 6.03
CA GLN A 31 3.60 5.06 7.44
C GLN A 31 2.20 4.55 7.70
N VAL A 32 1.25 4.87 6.84
CA VAL A 32 -0.14 4.42 6.97
C VAL A 32 -0.22 2.90 6.82
N PHE A 33 0.45 2.35 5.84
CA PHE A 33 0.46 0.90 5.65
C PHE A 33 1.06 0.18 6.85
N GLN A 34 2.20 0.66 7.37
CA GLN A 34 2.85 0.07 8.54
C GLN A 34 1.95 0.16 9.77
N LEU A 35 1.26 1.28 9.94
CA LEU A 35 0.29 1.45 11.02
C LEU A 35 -0.81 0.38 10.96
N LEU A 36 -1.34 0.13 9.76
CA LEU A 36 -2.39 -0.87 9.57
C LEU A 36 -1.89 -2.28 9.81
N VAL A 37 -0.66 -2.57 9.39
CA VAL A 37 -0.03 -3.88 9.64
C VAL A 37 0.17 -4.12 11.13
N ASP A 38 0.62 -3.09 11.86
CA ASP A 38 0.90 -3.21 13.29
C ASP A 38 -0.36 -3.18 14.15
N ALA A 39 -1.44 -2.60 13.65
CA ALA A 39 -2.71 -2.58 14.36
C ALA A 39 -3.40 -3.93 14.22
N ASP A 40 -3.83 -4.50 15.35
CA ASP A 40 -4.57 -5.77 15.34
C ASP A 40 -6.06 -5.57 15.05
N GLU A 41 -6.43 -4.41 14.56
CA GLU A 41 -7.82 -4.08 14.28
C GLU A 41 -7.93 -3.25 13.01
N ARG A 42 -9.13 -3.22 12.45
CA ARG A 42 -9.44 -2.40 11.30
C ARG A 42 -9.64 -0.96 11.76
N LEU A 43 -9.15 0.00 10.97
CA LEU A 43 -9.18 1.41 11.34
C LEU A 43 -9.98 2.22 10.33
N THR A 44 -10.69 3.23 10.84
CA THR A 44 -11.32 4.27 9.99
C THR A 44 -10.28 5.29 9.55
N VAL A 45 -10.62 6.12 8.56
CA VAL A 45 -9.75 7.21 8.12
C VAL A 45 -9.47 8.18 9.27
N ASP A 46 -10.47 8.48 10.09
CA ASP A 46 -10.30 9.38 11.24
C ASP A 46 -9.29 8.84 12.25
N GLN A 47 -9.36 7.54 12.54
CA GLN A 47 -8.39 6.89 13.42
C GLN A 47 -6.98 6.89 12.82
N ILE A 48 -6.88 6.64 11.53
CA ILE A 48 -5.59 6.68 10.83
C ILE A 48 -5.00 8.09 10.89
N ALA A 49 -5.81 9.10 10.58
CA ALA A 49 -5.38 10.50 10.60
C ALA A 49 -4.84 10.90 11.97
N ASP A 50 -5.54 10.53 13.04
CA ASP A 50 -5.10 10.81 14.40
C ASP A 50 -3.74 10.18 14.71
N ARG A 51 -3.56 8.94 14.32
CA ARG A 51 -2.34 8.19 14.63
C ARG A 51 -1.13 8.65 13.85
N VAL A 52 -1.31 9.09 12.60
CA VAL A 52 -0.21 9.64 11.79
C VAL A 52 -0.06 11.15 11.96
N GLU A 53 -0.92 11.77 12.76
CA GLU A 53 -0.89 13.22 13.07
C GLU A 53 -0.98 14.07 11.80
N ARG A 54 -1.95 13.69 10.93
CA ARG A 54 -2.23 14.41 9.69
C ARG A 54 -3.71 14.75 9.63
N GLU A 55 -4.04 15.68 8.74
CA GLU A 55 -5.44 16.01 8.48
C GLU A 55 -6.16 14.84 7.83
N ARG A 56 -7.46 14.74 8.05
CA ARG A 56 -8.29 13.67 7.53
C ARG A 56 -8.18 13.56 6.00
N SER A 57 -8.20 14.68 5.29
CA SER A 57 -8.10 14.69 3.83
C SER A 57 -6.77 14.13 3.34
N THR A 58 -5.67 14.42 4.04
CA THR A 58 -4.34 13.92 3.71
C THR A 58 -4.27 12.42 3.95
N ALA A 59 -4.78 11.95 5.09
CA ALA A 59 -4.84 10.52 5.41
C ALA A 59 -5.73 9.77 4.41
N TYR A 60 -6.87 10.34 4.04
CA TYR A 60 -7.78 9.76 3.07
C TYR A 60 -7.10 9.53 1.72
N ARG A 61 -6.38 10.55 1.23
CA ARG A 61 -5.65 10.43 -0.04
C ARG A 61 -4.59 9.33 0.01
N SER A 62 -3.89 9.21 1.14
CA SER A 62 -2.92 8.13 1.33
C SER A 62 -3.58 6.77 1.27
N VAL A 63 -4.70 6.60 1.97
CA VAL A 63 -5.47 5.35 1.94
C VAL A 63 -5.94 5.03 0.52
N GLN A 64 -6.38 6.04 -0.24
CA GLN A 64 -6.80 5.83 -1.63
C GLN A 64 -5.65 5.32 -2.51
N ARG A 65 -4.44 5.85 -2.33
CA ARG A 65 -3.26 5.36 -3.06
C ARG A 65 -2.96 3.90 -2.71
N LEU A 66 -3.06 3.55 -1.42
CA LEU A 66 -2.86 2.17 -0.97
C LEU A 66 -3.92 1.22 -1.51
N LEU A 67 -5.18 1.67 -1.59
CA LEU A 67 -6.25 0.89 -2.21
C LEU A 67 -5.97 0.64 -3.69
N GLN A 68 -5.55 1.66 -4.43
CA GLN A 68 -5.23 1.55 -5.85
C GLN A 68 -4.04 0.63 -6.08
N ALA A 69 -3.09 0.61 -5.15
CA ALA A 69 -1.93 -0.27 -5.22
C ALA A 69 -2.26 -1.72 -4.83
N GLY A 70 -3.45 -1.98 -4.32
CA GLY A 70 -3.85 -3.32 -3.91
C GLY A 70 -3.24 -3.77 -2.58
N LEU A 71 -2.76 -2.83 -1.77
CA LEU A 71 -2.10 -3.13 -0.49
C LEU A 71 -3.06 -3.09 0.69
N VAL A 72 -4.20 -2.45 0.53
CA VAL A 72 -5.20 -2.25 1.58
C VAL A 72 -6.57 -2.62 1.03
N GLN A 73 -7.41 -3.16 1.87
CA GLN A 73 -8.80 -3.47 1.55
C GLN A 73 -9.74 -2.60 2.38
N LYS A 74 -10.84 -2.21 1.76
CA LYS A 74 -11.89 -1.41 2.39
C LYS A 74 -13.08 -2.31 2.71
N GLU A 75 -13.62 -2.20 3.92
CA GLU A 75 -14.81 -2.91 4.33
C GLU A 75 -15.87 -1.92 4.82
N GLN A 76 -17.11 -2.19 4.49
CA GLN A 76 -18.24 -1.38 4.93
C GLN A 76 -18.80 -1.96 6.22
N VAL A 77 -18.99 -1.08 7.22
CA VAL A 77 -19.63 -1.44 8.47
C VAL A 77 -20.93 -0.65 8.57
N ASN A 78 -22.04 -1.34 8.80
CA ASN A 78 -23.34 -0.72 8.87
C ASN A 78 -23.73 -0.44 10.32
N TYR A 79 -24.28 0.74 10.59
CA TYR A 79 -24.89 1.03 11.90
C TYR A 79 -26.25 0.33 11.99
N GLU A 80 -26.63 -0.05 13.21
CA GLU A 80 -27.93 -0.68 13.47
C GLU A 80 -29.11 0.23 13.10
N GLN A 81 -28.93 1.53 13.22
CA GLN A 81 -29.96 2.53 12.99
C GLN A 81 -29.93 3.13 11.59
N GLY A 82 -29.18 2.54 10.68
CA GLY A 82 -29.01 3.05 9.33
C GLY A 82 -27.71 3.82 9.17
N GLY A 83 -27.26 3.96 7.93
CA GLY A 83 -25.97 4.55 7.61
C GLY A 83 -24.83 3.55 7.73
N TYR A 84 -23.66 3.97 7.25
CA TYR A 84 -22.49 3.11 7.26
C TYR A 84 -21.21 3.94 7.35
N TYR A 85 -20.10 3.25 7.67
CA TYR A 85 -18.76 3.82 7.61
C TYR A 85 -17.82 2.77 7.05
N HIS A 86 -16.63 3.19 6.64
CA HIS A 86 -15.63 2.30 6.09
C HIS A 86 -14.48 2.11 7.07
N VAL A 87 -13.97 0.89 7.12
CA VAL A 87 -12.75 0.54 7.83
C VAL A 87 -11.77 -0.07 6.84
N TYR A 88 -10.51 0.00 7.17
CA TYR A 88 -9.41 -0.39 6.28
C TYR A 88 -8.52 -1.39 6.98
N ARG A 89 -8.06 -2.37 6.24
CA ARG A 89 -7.12 -3.38 6.71
C ARG A 89 -6.08 -3.66 5.63
N PRO A 90 -4.86 -4.06 6.02
CA PRO A 90 -3.86 -4.42 5.01
C PRO A 90 -4.25 -5.76 4.36
N VAL A 91 -3.84 -5.94 3.11
CA VAL A 91 -3.85 -7.26 2.49
C VAL A 91 -2.75 -8.10 3.13
N SER A 92 -2.81 -9.42 2.98
CA SER A 92 -1.80 -10.31 3.56
C SER A 92 -0.45 -10.11 2.87
N ALA A 93 0.63 -10.45 3.58
CA ALA A 93 1.98 -10.41 3.01
C ALA A 93 2.09 -11.29 1.77
N ASP A 94 1.41 -12.44 1.77
CA ASP A 94 1.41 -13.36 0.62
C ASP A 94 0.76 -12.71 -0.60
N GLU A 95 -0.34 -11.99 -0.43
CA GLU A 95 -1.01 -11.28 -1.54
C GLU A 95 -0.11 -10.19 -2.12
N VAL A 96 0.59 -9.44 -1.26
CA VAL A 96 1.53 -8.39 -1.70
C VAL A 96 2.69 -9.02 -2.48
N THR A 97 3.23 -10.11 -1.97
CA THR A 97 4.33 -10.83 -2.62
C THR A 97 3.90 -11.36 -3.98
N ASP A 98 2.70 -11.91 -4.08
CA ASP A 98 2.17 -12.42 -5.36
C ASP A 98 2.01 -11.29 -6.37
N ASP A 99 1.51 -10.14 -5.96
CA ASP A 99 1.38 -8.97 -6.83
C ASP A 99 2.73 -8.51 -7.36
N MET A 100 3.73 -8.42 -6.50
CA MET A 100 5.09 -8.07 -6.90
C MET A 100 5.66 -9.09 -7.88
N GLN A 101 5.44 -10.37 -7.63
CA GLN A 101 5.91 -11.43 -8.51
C GLN A 101 5.28 -11.31 -9.89
N ARG A 102 3.99 -11.03 -9.96
CA ARG A 102 3.30 -10.83 -11.25
C ARG A 102 3.86 -9.62 -11.99
N MET A 103 4.13 -8.52 -11.30
CA MET A 103 4.73 -7.33 -11.91
C MET A 103 6.10 -7.62 -12.48
N LEU A 104 6.92 -8.37 -11.74
CA LEU A 104 8.25 -8.79 -12.22
C LEU A 104 8.14 -9.67 -13.45
N ASN A 105 7.23 -10.62 -13.45
CA ASN A 105 7.02 -11.52 -14.59
C ASN A 105 6.58 -10.75 -15.83
N ASP A 106 5.68 -9.79 -15.68
CA ASP A 106 5.24 -8.94 -16.79
C ASP A 106 6.39 -8.08 -17.32
N TRP A 107 7.20 -7.55 -16.42
CA TRP A 107 8.36 -6.76 -16.79
C TRP A 107 9.37 -7.58 -17.61
N TYR A 108 9.65 -8.81 -17.15
CA TYR A 108 10.52 -9.74 -17.87
C TYR A 108 9.99 -10.05 -19.26
N ALA A 109 8.69 -10.30 -19.39
CA ALA A 109 8.06 -10.57 -20.68
C ALA A 109 8.22 -9.39 -21.63
N LYS A 110 8.00 -8.17 -21.15
CA LYS A 110 8.16 -6.96 -21.94
C LYS A 110 9.60 -6.74 -22.37
N MET A 111 10.55 -6.97 -21.48
CA MET A 111 11.97 -6.88 -21.79
C MET A 111 12.37 -7.86 -22.88
N GLY A 112 11.87 -9.10 -22.80
CA GLY A 112 12.14 -10.10 -23.83
C GLY A 112 11.62 -9.72 -25.20
N GLN A 113 10.51 -8.98 -25.28
CA GLN A 113 9.95 -8.50 -26.55
C GLN A 113 10.77 -7.35 -27.17
N LEU A 114 11.50 -6.61 -26.34
CA LEU A 114 12.29 -5.47 -26.80
C LEU A 114 13.67 -5.88 -27.32
N ILE A 115 14.12 -7.05 -27.02
CA ILE A 115 15.40 -7.60 -27.43
C ILE A 115 15.21 -8.50 -28.64
#